data_567f5168303a53e1f5fc4c9c8d2845bb
#
_entry.id   567f5168303a53e1f5fc4c9c8d2845bb
#
_cell.length_a   1.000
_cell.length_b   1.000
_cell.length_c   1.000
_cell.angle_alpha   90.00
_cell.angle_beta   90.00
_cell.angle_gamma   90.00
#
_symmetry.space_group_name_H-M   'P 1'
#
loop_
_entity.id
_entity.type
_entity.pdbx_description
1 polymer ?
#
loop_
_entity_poly.entity_id
_entity_poly.type
_entity_poly.pdbx_seq_one_letter_code
_entity_poly.pdbx_strand_id
1 'polypeptide(L)'
;MVLSPVIRKLLHKRVVLASASPRRREILSHAGLRFEVVPSRFKEKLDKASFPTPYAYAIETAKQKALEVASRMHQKDLRAPDVVIGADTIVTVGGLILEKPVDKQDAYRMLSRLNGKEHSVFTGVAIVHCCTKDGQLDTEVSEFHEETTVKFSELSEELLWEYIDSGEPMDKAGGYGIQALGGMLVEYVHGDFLNVVGFPLNHFCKKLVELYYPPRRRDVQRVKHDSIPPVDTFENLSDTEQGSSDPAQGNEGGSHRRAEAGGDRGQIPAGSQGADSNGTVGITPQFPAGLLELIDGFKASKALFTACKLKVFDVLKDEAPLKAMDIAGKIDASVCGTERLLDVCVALGLLEKADRGYCNTDLADLHLASDGEYSLHGLAMHSNDHAWNLFTDLELAVREGANVAFGRKAEHPVQSKQTKLQFMRAMHGLTNLTARQVATAFDLSRFTSACDLGGCTGALARALTQQYPRLKVTVVDLPEVIEHVPCFQPEGRQTERISFVPGDFFKDDLPEAELYLLSRILHEWPDDKVHELLSRVSGSCKPGGGILVAETVLEENRAARGSLPASLNLLVRTRGRERSLPEYRRLLEQHGFWDIRLAHAGDRLDVVLGTRASPP
;
A
#
# COMPACT_ATOMS: atom_id res chain seq x y z
N MET A 1 10.72 13.39 -4.07
CA MET A 1 10.10 14.06 -2.90
C MET A 1 10.55 15.52 -2.84
N VAL A 2 9.89 16.36 -3.66
CA VAL A 2 10.29 17.78 -3.88
C VAL A 2 9.79 18.69 -2.76
N LEU A 3 8.80 18.27 -1.95
CA LEU A 3 8.11 19.10 -0.97
C LEU A 3 8.71 19.10 0.44
N SER A 4 9.50 18.11 0.82
CA SER A 4 10.01 17.98 2.21
C SER A 4 10.70 19.25 2.75
N PRO A 5 11.54 19.98 1.99
CA PRO A 5 12.15 21.22 2.49
C PRO A 5 11.13 22.36 2.65
N VAL A 6 10.14 22.47 1.76
CA VAL A 6 9.12 23.52 1.78
C VAL A 6 8.11 23.27 2.90
N ILE A 7 7.66 22.03 3.07
CA ILE A 7 6.76 21.62 4.15
C ILE A 7 7.40 21.93 5.50
N ARG A 8 8.72 21.71 5.69
CA ARG A 8 9.42 22.08 6.92
C ARG A 8 9.30 23.57 7.25
N LYS A 9 9.33 24.44 6.24
CA LYS A 9 9.13 25.89 6.47
C LYS A 9 7.68 26.25 6.82
N LEU A 10 6.73 25.43 6.42
CA LEU A 10 5.31 25.60 6.72
C LEU A 10 4.89 24.94 8.04
N LEU A 11 5.69 24.04 8.63
CA LEU A 11 5.37 23.34 9.88
C LEU A 11 5.10 24.26 11.08
N HIS A 12 5.76 25.42 11.12
CA HIS A 12 5.60 26.41 12.19
C HIS A 12 4.62 27.53 11.82
N LYS A 13 4.01 27.46 10.64
CA LYS A 13 3.04 28.42 10.12
C LYS A 13 1.63 27.89 10.28
N ARG A 14 0.70 28.77 10.60
CA ARG A 14 -0.71 28.47 10.58
C ARG A 14 -1.23 28.56 9.15
N VAL A 15 -1.35 27.40 8.49
CA VAL A 15 -1.84 27.28 7.11
C VAL A 15 -3.34 26.97 7.14
N VAL A 16 -4.11 27.66 6.31
CA VAL A 16 -5.57 27.52 6.22
C VAL A 16 -5.97 27.23 4.78
N LEU A 17 -6.81 26.22 4.55
CA LEU A 17 -7.46 25.94 3.27
C LEU A 17 -8.84 26.59 3.25
N ALA A 18 -9.02 27.59 2.38
CA ALA A 18 -10.29 28.32 2.19
C ALA A 18 -11.26 27.59 1.26
N SER A 19 -11.49 26.30 1.49
CA SER A 19 -12.34 25.47 0.62
C SER A 19 -13.09 24.42 1.43
N ALA A 20 -14.36 24.17 1.04
CA ALA A 20 -15.17 23.07 1.59
C ALA A 20 -14.94 21.73 0.86
N SER A 21 -14.21 21.72 -0.26
CA SER A 21 -14.04 20.52 -1.11
C SER A 21 -13.29 19.40 -0.36
N PRO A 22 -13.90 18.22 -0.18
CA PRO A 22 -13.24 17.06 0.41
C PRO A 22 -12.03 16.61 -0.41
N ARG A 23 -12.12 16.67 -1.74
CA ARG A 23 -11.07 16.27 -2.68
C ARG A 23 -9.81 17.13 -2.51
N ARG A 24 -9.94 18.45 -2.41
CA ARG A 24 -8.80 19.37 -2.15
C ARG A 24 -8.13 19.08 -0.82
N ARG A 25 -8.94 18.84 0.21
CA ARG A 25 -8.44 18.46 1.54
C ARG A 25 -7.63 17.17 1.47
N GLU A 26 -8.13 16.17 0.77
CA GLU A 26 -7.48 14.88 0.59
C GLU A 26 -6.15 15.01 -0.16
N ILE A 27 -6.12 15.69 -1.32
CA ILE A 27 -4.92 15.91 -2.11
C ILE A 27 -3.82 16.61 -1.29
N LEU A 28 -4.15 17.69 -0.60
CA LEU A 28 -3.18 18.44 0.21
C LEU A 28 -2.73 17.68 1.47
N SER A 29 -3.61 16.89 2.07
CA SER A 29 -3.26 16.01 3.20
C SER A 29 -2.32 14.90 2.77
N HIS A 30 -2.58 14.24 1.64
CA HIS A 30 -1.69 13.21 1.07
C HIS A 30 -0.33 13.78 0.65
N ALA A 31 -0.27 15.07 0.30
CA ALA A 31 1.00 15.76 0.06
C ALA A 31 1.78 16.08 1.35
N GLY A 32 1.23 15.76 2.53
CA GLY A 32 1.87 15.98 3.83
C GLY A 32 1.77 17.42 4.34
N LEU A 33 0.92 18.27 3.75
CA LEU A 33 0.69 19.63 4.21
C LEU A 33 -0.22 19.61 5.46
N ARG A 34 0.21 20.28 6.54
CA ARG A 34 -0.62 20.50 7.73
C ARG A 34 -1.39 21.81 7.58
N PHE A 35 -2.71 21.75 7.66
CA PHE A 35 -3.58 22.94 7.51
C PHE A 35 -4.90 22.77 8.25
N GLU A 36 -5.53 23.91 8.54
CA GLU A 36 -6.91 24.00 9.02
C GLU A 36 -7.86 24.18 7.82
N VAL A 37 -9.06 23.61 7.88
CA VAL A 37 -10.08 23.81 6.85
C VAL A 37 -11.08 24.87 7.34
N VAL A 38 -11.13 26.00 6.66
CA VAL A 38 -12.06 27.08 6.95
C VAL A 38 -12.77 27.47 5.66
N PRO A 39 -13.96 26.91 5.38
CA PRO A 39 -14.71 27.21 4.16
C PRO A 39 -14.98 28.72 4.00
N SER A 40 -14.75 29.23 2.79
CA SER A 40 -15.06 30.61 2.46
C SER A 40 -16.58 30.84 2.43
N ARG A 41 -16.97 32.07 2.80
CA ARG A 41 -18.34 32.60 2.69
C ARG A 41 -18.51 33.53 1.49
N PHE A 42 -17.47 33.65 0.67
CA PHE A 42 -17.52 34.43 -0.55
C PHE A 42 -18.65 33.93 -1.46
N LYS A 43 -19.53 34.85 -1.89
CA LYS A 43 -20.58 34.53 -2.86
C LYS A 43 -20.00 34.62 -4.26
N GLU A 44 -19.99 33.51 -4.99
CA GLU A 44 -19.49 33.41 -6.35
C GLU A 44 -20.46 34.12 -7.34
N LYS A 45 -20.46 35.47 -7.33
CA LYS A 45 -21.29 36.34 -8.17
C LYS A 45 -20.46 37.27 -9.04
N LEU A 46 -19.23 36.87 -9.39
CA LEU A 46 -18.41 37.63 -10.33
C LEU A 46 -19.02 37.55 -11.73
N ASP A 47 -19.06 38.69 -12.43
CA ASP A 47 -19.52 38.69 -13.81
C ASP A 47 -18.49 38.04 -14.73
N LYS A 48 -18.82 36.85 -15.25
CA LYS A 48 -17.94 36.06 -16.11
C LYS A 48 -17.52 36.81 -17.38
N ALA A 49 -18.38 37.71 -17.88
CA ALA A 49 -18.11 38.49 -19.07
C ALA A 49 -17.05 39.59 -18.86
N SER A 50 -16.76 39.96 -17.60
CA SER A 50 -15.74 40.94 -17.27
C SER A 50 -14.31 40.39 -17.33
N PHE A 51 -14.12 39.07 -17.49
CA PHE A 51 -12.82 38.43 -17.51
C PHE A 51 -12.38 38.08 -18.94
N PRO A 52 -11.11 38.39 -19.31
CA PRO A 52 -10.62 38.16 -20.67
C PRO A 52 -10.46 36.66 -21.02
N THR A 53 -10.30 35.83 -19.99
CA THR A 53 -10.10 34.39 -20.14
C THR A 53 -10.79 33.61 -19.02
N PRO A 54 -11.21 32.35 -19.26
CA PRO A 54 -11.83 31.51 -18.23
C PRO A 54 -10.93 31.32 -16.99
N TYR A 55 -9.64 31.12 -17.18
CA TYR A 55 -8.72 30.92 -16.06
C TYR A 55 -8.56 32.19 -15.19
N ALA A 56 -8.69 33.39 -15.77
CA ALA A 56 -8.67 34.63 -15.00
C ALA A 56 -9.87 34.71 -14.01
N TYR A 57 -11.02 34.23 -14.43
CA TYR A 57 -12.20 34.09 -13.57
C TYR A 57 -11.95 33.10 -12.42
N ALA A 58 -11.38 31.92 -12.70
CA ALA A 58 -11.05 30.91 -11.68
C ALA A 58 -10.02 31.41 -10.67
N ILE A 59 -8.97 32.12 -11.13
CA ILE A 59 -7.95 32.73 -10.29
C ILE A 59 -8.56 33.77 -9.36
N GLU A 60 -9.35 34.72 -9.90
CA GLU A 60 -9.95 35.77 -9.08
C GLU A 60 -10.94 35.19 -8.07
N THR A 61 -11.73 34.19 -8.45
CA THR A 61 -12.63 33.49 -7.51
C THR A 61 -11.83 32.81 -6.39
N ALA A 62 -10.74 32.14 -6.71
CA ALA A 62 -9.83 31.52 -5.72
C ALA A 62 -9.24 32.54 -4.75
N LYS A 63 -8.78 33.70 -5.28
CA LYS A 63 -8.22 34.82 -4.53
C LYS A 63 -9.24 35.42 -3.57
N GLN A 64 -10.44 35.73 -4.04
CA GLN A 64 -11.50 36.29 -3.22
C GLN A 64 -11.92 35.32 -2.08
N LYS A 65 -11.94 34.02 -2.33
CA LYS A 65 -12.16 32.99 -1.30
C LYS A 65 -11.07 33.03 -0.23
N ALA A 66 -9.82 33.16 -0.61
CA ALA A 66 -8.70 33.20 0.33
C ALA A 66 -8.67 34.49 1.15
N LEU A 67 -8.88 35.65 0.50
CA LEU A 67 -8.88 36.96 1.15
C LEU A 67 -10.06 37.12 2.12
N GLU A 68 -11.25 36.60 1.78
CA GLU A 68 -12.41 36.58 2.69
C GLU A 68 -12.07 35.82 3.98
N VAL A 69 -11.46 34.63 3.85
CA VAL A 69 -11.11 33.81 5.01
C VAL A 69 -10.01 34.50 5.84
N ALA A 70 -8.99 35.07 5.21
CA ALA A 70 -7.93 35.78 5.87
C ALA A 70 -8.46 36.95 6.69
N SER A 71 -9.31 37.81 6.07
CA SER A 71 -9.95 38.97 6.71
C SER A 71 -10.88 38.57 7.87
N ARG A 72 -11.73 37.53 7.65
CA ARG A 72 -12.67 37.07 8.67
C ARG A 72 -11.97 36.46 9.88
N MET A 73 -10.87 35.74 9.68
CA MET A 73 -10.09 35.18 10.77
C MET A 73 -9.35 36.28 11.56
N HIS A 74 -8.82 37.30 10.90
CA HIS A 74 -8.19 38.44 11.54
C HIS A 74 -9.17 39.25 12.42
N GLN A 75 -10.42 39.47 11.92
CA GLN A 75 -11.44 40.23 12.64
C GLN A 75 -12.00 39.53 13.89
N LYS A 76 -11.90 38.20 13.98
CA LYS A 76 -12.47 37.40 15.09
C LYS A 76 -11.55 37.22 16.29
N ASP A 77 -10.50 38.00 16.41
CA ASP A 77 -9.47 37.91 17.48
C ASP A 77 -8.83 36.51 17.58
N LEU A 78 -9.01 35.69 16.58
CA LEU A 78 -8.29 34.46 16.42
C LEU A 78 -6.90 34.80 15.87
N ARG A 79 -5.86 34.18 16.39
CA ARG A 79 -4.50 34.33 15.82
C ARG A 79 -4.60 34.27 14.29
N ALA A 80 -4.23 35.38 13.62
CA ALA A 80 -4.30 35.49 12.18
C ALA A 80 -3.57 34.30 11.52
N PRO A 81 -4.08 33.73 10.40
CA PRO A 81 -3.35 32.72 9.67
C PRO A 81 -2.06 33.30 9.09
N ASP A 82 -1.02 32.48 8.97
CA ASP A 82 0.21 32.91 8.28
C ASP A 82 0.06 32.72 6.75
N VAL A 83 -0.71 31.72 6.33
CA VAL A 83 -0.94 31.41 4.91
C VAL A 83 -2.37 30.94 4.71
N VAL A 84 -3.06 31.49 3.73
CA VAL A 84 -4.39 31.01 3.31
C VAL A 84 -4.34 30.56 1.85
N ILE A 85 -4.80 29.34 1.59
CA ILE A 85 -4.86 28.73 0.26
C ILE A 85 -6.30 28.74 -0.23
N GLY A 86 -6.55 29.46 -1.32
CA GLY A 86 -7.82 29.44 -2.05
C GLY A 86 -7.68 28.65 -3.35
N ALA A 87 -8.75 28.00 -3.77
CA ALA A 87 -8.80 27.34 -5.06
C ALA A 87 -10.22 27.34 -5.64
N ASP A 88 -10.31 27.44 -6.96
CA ASP A 88 -11.54 27.32 -7.70
C ASP A 88 -11.35 26.54 -8.99
N THR A 89 -12.30 25.67 -9.35
CA THR A 89 -12.23 24.80 -10.53
C THR A 89 -13.45 25.02 -11.41
N ILE A 90 -13.22 25.24 -12.68
CA ILE A 90 -14.23 25.39 -13.73
C ILE A 90 -13.95 24.45 -14.89
N VAL A 91 -15.00 24.09 -15.61
CA VAL A 91 -14.91 23.34 -16.86
C VAL A 91 -15.32 24.27 -18.01
N THR A 92 -14.63 24.20 -19.15
CA THR A 92 -14.96 25.04 -20.30
C THR A 92 -15.09 24.21 -21.58
N VAL A 93 -16.11 24.50 -22.37
CA VAL A 93 -16.33 23.90 -23.67
C VAL A 93 -16.91 24.94 -24.62
N GLY A 94 -16.34 25.12 -25.80
CA GLY A 94 -16.81 26.09 -26.79
C GLY A 94 -16.89 27.53 -26.26
N GLY A 95 -15.98 27.95 -25.40
CA GLY A 95 -15.95 29.28 -24.79
C GLY A 95 -16.94 29.50 -23.62
N LEU A 96 -17.71 28.50 -23.25
CA LEU A 96 -18.65 28.57 -22.11
C LEU A 96 -18.00 28.04 -20.84
N ILE A 97 -18.21 28.73 -19.73
CA ILE A 97 -17.80 28.28 -18.38
C ILE A 97 -18.95 27.48 -17.77
N LEU A 98 -18.68 26.21 -17.44
CA LEU A 98 -19.59 25.31 -16.74
C LEU A 98 -19.15 25.21 -15.28
N GLU A 99 -20.00 25.66 -14.39
CA GLU A 99 -19.84 25.54 -12.94
C GLU A 99 -20.55 24.30 -12.41
N LYS A 100 -20.92 24.28 -11.14
CA LYS A 100 -21.72 23.20 -10.56
C LYS A 100 -23.17 23.29 -11.04
N PRO A 101 -23.79 22.17 -11.43
CA PRO A 101 -25.19 22.17 -11.83
C PRO A 101 -26.11 22.56 -10.66
N VAL A 102 -27.16 23.32 -10.95
CA VAL A 102 -28.14 23.74 -9.95
C VAL A 102 -29.23 22.68 -9.73
N ASP A 103 -29.49 21.86 -10.72
CA ASP A 103 -30.42 20.73 -10.69
C ASP A 103 -30.03 19.64 -11.70
N LYS A 104 -30.76 18.51 -11.69
CA LYS A 104 -30.50 17.38 -12.59
C LYS A 104 -30.65 17.77 -14.08
N GLN A 105 -31.58 18.66 -14.42
CA GLN A 105 -31.76 19.10 -15.78
C GLN A 105 -30.61 19.97 -16.28
N ASP A 106 -30.04 20.77 -15.39
CA ASP A 106 -28.83 21.54 -15.67
C ASP A 106 -27.60 20.65 -15.82
N ALA A 107 -27.46 19.61 -14.97
CA ALA A 107 -26.45 18.58 -15.11
C ALA A 107 -26.54 17.89 -16.47
N TYR A 108 -27.74 17.52 -16.92
CA TYR A 108 -27.95 16.92 -18.24
C TYR A 108 -27.52 17.87 -19.36
N ARG A 109 -27.91 19.16 -19.28
CA ARG A 109 -27.45 20.16 -20.26
C ARG A 109 -25.95 20.32 -20.34
N MET A 110 -25.26 20.28 -19.19
CA MET A 110 -23.79 20.34 -19.13
C MET A 110 -23.17 19.10 -19.75
N LEU A 111 -23.56 17.91 -19.30
CA LEU A 111 -22.99 16.64 -19.76
C LEU A 111 -23.25 16.39 -21.25
N SER A 112 -24.44 16.74 -21.75
CA SER A 112 -24.76 16.66 -23.19
C SER A 112 -23.88 17.59 -24.05
N ARG A 113 -23.42 18.73 -23.50
CA ARG A 113 -22.47 19.61 -24.20
C ARG A 113 -21.06 19.05 -24.24
N LEU A 114 -20.67 18.27 -23.22
CA LEU A 114 -19.35 17.64 -23.11
C LEU A 114 -19.27 16.30 -23.87
N ASN A 115 -20.42 15.66 -24.11
CA ASN A 115 -20.53 14.34 -24.72
C ASN A 115 -19.78 14.26 -26.05
N GLY A 116 -18.84 13.30 -26.18
CA GLY A 116 -18.01 13.06 -27.35
C GLY A 116 -17.00 14.18 -27.67
N LYS A 117 -16.79 15.16 -26.79
CA LYS A 117 -15.98 16.35 -27.07
C LYS A 117 -14.82 16.53 -26.10
N GLU A 118 -13.79 17.17 -26.60
CA GLU A 118 -12.73 17.75 -25.77
C GLU A 118 -13.21 19.01 -25.07
N HIS A 119 -12.78 19.16 -23.84
CA HIS A 119 -13.04 20.33 -23.02
C HIS A 119 -11.87 20.57 -22.04
N SER A 120 -11.73 21.81 -21.56
CA SER A 120 -10.67 22.17 -20.64
C SER A 120 -11.18 22.30 -19.21
N VAL A 121 -10.40 21.77 -18.25
CA VAL A 121 -10.57 21.95 -16.82
C VAL A 121 -9.52 22.93 -16.34
N PHE A 122 -9.95 24.06 -15.79
CA PHE A 122 -9.07 25.06 -15.21
C PHE A 122 -9.25 25.07 -13.68
N THR A 123 -8.15 25.01 -12.95
CA THR A 123 -8.14 25.33 -11.51
C THR A 123 -7.27 26.55 -11.29
N GLY A 124 -7.87 27.63 -10.78
CA GLY A 124 -7.19 28.79 -10.24
C GLY A 124 -6.81 28.53 -8.79
N VAL A 125 -5.59 28.94 -8.39
CA VAL A 125 -5.09 28.82 -7.01
C VAL A 125 -4.51 30.15 -6.58
N ALA A 126 -4.85 30.58 -5.35
CA ALA A 126 -4.28 31.75 -4.70
C ALA A 126 -3.66 31.36 -3.35
N ILE A 127 -2.42 31.74 -3.13
CA ILE A 127 -1.66 31.59 -1.88
C ILE A 127 -1.52 32.98 -1.28
N VAL A 128 -2.22 33.23 -0.18
CA VAL A 128 -2.23 34.52 0.52
C VAL A 128 -1.36 34.43 1.77
N HIS A 129 -0.25 35.14 1.78
CA HIS A 129 0.58 35.33 2.98
C HIS A 129 0.02 36.49 3.77
N CYS A 130 -0.19 36.24 5.05
CA CYS A 130 -0.78 37.22 5.97
C CYS A 130 0.26 37.68 6.98
N CYS A 131 0.37 38.96 7.18
CA CYS A 131 1.09 39.54 8.31
C CYS A 131 0.26 40.67 8.95
N THR A 132 0.45 40.88 10.23
CA THR A 132 -0.20 41.99 10.95
C THR A 132 0.80 43.11 11.15
N LYS A 133 0.53 44.27 10.57
CA LYS A 133 1.30 45.48 10.77
C LYS A 133 0.38 46.56 11.40
N ASP A 134 0.78 47.11 12.53
CA ASP A 134 0.04 48.17 13.24
C ASP A 134 -1.44 47.79 13.50
N GLY A 135 -1.71 46.50 13.79
CA GLY A 135 -3.06 46.00 14.04
C GLY A 135 -3.91 45.76 12.76
N GLN A 136 -3.38 46.08 11.60
CA GLN A 136 -4.05 45.85 10.31
C GLN A 136 -3.50 44.60 9.61
N LEU A 137 -4.38 43.90 8.91
CA LEU A 137 -4.02 42.74 8.07
C LEU A 137 -3.37 43.26 6.78
N ASP A 138 -2.10 42.91 6.59
CA ASP A 138 -1.38 43.08 5.33
C ASP A 138 -1.27 41.74 4.63
N THR A 139 -1.52 41.70 3.32
CA THR A 139 -1.59 40.46 2.56
C THR A 139 -0.77 40.52 1.27
N GLU A 140 0.06 39.52 1.06
CA GLU A 140 0.77 39.31 -0.20
C GLU A 140 0.16 38.09 -0.91
N VAL A 141 -0.30 38.29 -2.16
CA VAL A 141 -1.02 37.26 -2.92
C VAL A 141 -0.12 36.73 -4.03
N SER A 142 0.02 35.41 -4.08
CA SER A 142 0.65 34.70 -5.17
C SER A 142 -0.38 33.79 -5.83
N GLU A 143 -0.57 33.95 -7.14
CA GLU A 143 -1.65 33.28 -7.86
C GLU A 143 -1.12 32.56 -9.10
N PHE A 144 -1.80 31.50 -9.50
CA PHE A 144 -1.52 30.74 -10.72
C PHE A 144 -2.75 29.90 -11.12
N HIS A 145 -2.71 29.32 -12.30
CA HIS A 145 -3.70 28.36 -12.76
C HIS A 145 -3.04 27.15 -13.41
N GLU A 146 -3.80 26.08 -13.54
CA GLU A 146 -3.48 24.89 -14.32
C GLU A 146 -4.62 24.57 -15.26
N GLU A 147 -4.28 24.15 -16.48
CA GLU A 147 -5.21 23.69 -17.50
C GLU A 147 -4.97 22.21 -17.80
N THR A 148 -6.04 21.44 -17.93
CA THR A 148 -6.01 20.04 -18.33
C THR A 148 -7.12 19.77 -19.33
N THR A 149 -6.79 19.19 -20.46
CA THR A 149 -7.77 18.80 -21.49
C THR A 149 -8.31 17.42 -21.16
N VAL A 150 -9.63 17.28 -21.23
CA VAL A 150 -10.35 16.02 -21.01
C VAL A 150 -11.25 15.77 -22.21
N LYS A 151 -11.30 14.55 -22.71
CA LYS A 151 -12.26 14.13 -23.73
C LYS A 151 -13.23 13.10 -23.17
N PHE A 152 -14.51 13.29 -23.44
CA PHE A 152 -15.56 12.33 -23.16
C PHE A 152 -15.74 11.35 -24.32
N SER A 153 -16.04 10.11 -23.98
CA SER A 153 -16.57 9.13 -24.92
C SER A 153 -17.93 9.59 -25.44
N GLU A 154 -18.38 9.05 -26.57
CA GLU A 154 -19.77 9.22 -27.03
C GLU A 154 -20.67 8.32 -26.19
N LEU A 155 -21.62 8.93 -25.46
CA LEU A 155 -22.51 8.28 -24.49
C LEU A 155 -23.95 8.43 -24.95
N SER A 156 -24.76 7.39 -24.68
CA SER A 156 -26.19 7.47 -24.90
C SER A 156 -26.87 8.36 -23.87
N GLU A 157 -28.09 8.82 -24.19
CA GLU A 157 -28.87 9.64 -23.28
C GLU A 157 -29.20 8.90 -21.98
N GLU A 158 -29.48 7.61 -22.06
CA GLU A 158 -29.78 6.75 -20.91
C GLU A 158 -28.60 6.70 -19.93
N LEU A 159 -27.36 6.54 -20.44
CA LEU A 159 -26.16 6.52 -19.59
C LEU A 159 -25.91 7.87 -18.91
N LEU A 160 -26.18 8.98 -19.60
CA LEU A 160 -26.08 10.30 -18.98
C LEU A 160 -27.08 10.46 -17.83
N TRP A 161 -28.33 10.00 -18.00
CA TRP A 161 -29.32 10.05 -16.95
C TRP A 161 -29.03 9.10 -15.79
N GLU A 162 -28.55 7.89 -16.07
CA GLU A 162 -28.10 6.95 -15.03
C GLU A 162 -26.99 7.57 -14.15
N TYR A 163 -26.01 8.23 -14.78
CA TYR A 163 -24.97 8.94 -14.05
C TYR A 163 -25.54 10.13 -13.24
N ILE A 164 -26.48 10.89 -13.79
CA ILE A 164 -27.12 12.01 -13.08
C ILE A 164 -27.91 11.51 -11.88
N ASP A 165 -28.61 10.39 -12.02
CA ASP A 165 -29.44 9.82 -10.96
C ASP A 165 -28.61 9.26 -9.80
N SER A 166 -27.33 8.96 -10.00
CA SER A 166 -26.39 8.65 -8.92
C SER A 166 -26.18 9.79 -7.93
N GLY A 167 -26.52 11.04 -8.32
CA GLY A 167 -26.31 12.25 -7.52
C GLY A 167 -24.87 12.76 -7.55
N GLU A 168 -23.94 12.03 -8.16
CA GLU A 168 -22.51 12.41 -8.21
C GLU A 168 -22.24 13.73 -8.92
N PRO A 169 -22.93 14.14 -9.98
CA PRO A 169 -22.72 15.38 -10.71
C PRO A 169 -22.85 16.66 -9.88
N MET A 170 -23.71 16.67 -8.88
CA MET A 170 -24.30 17.88 -8.29
C MET A 170 -23.33 18.79 -7.53
N ASP A 171 -22.19 18.28 -7.08
CA ASP A 171 -21.19 19.05 -6.34
C ASP A 171 -19.91 19.35 -7.16
N LYS A 172 -19.97 19.13 -8.49
CA LYS A 172 -18.79 19.16 -9.38
C LYS A 172 -18.94 20.14 -10.52
N ALA A 173 -17.89 20.89 -10.83
CA ALA A 173 -17.81 21.74 -12.01
C ALA A 173 -17.99 20.89 -13.29
N GLY A 174 -18.79 21.37 -14.24
CA GLY A 174 -19.12 20.63 -15.46
C GLY A 174 -20.02 19.41 -15.25
N GLY A 175 -20.43 19.12 -14.01
CA GLY A 175 -21.33 18.03 -13.70
C GLY A 175 -20.68 16.65 -13.73
N TYR A 176 -19.36 16.51 -13.53
CA TYR A 176 -18.72 15.18 -13.47
C TYR A 176 -17.51 15.13 -12.53
N GLY A 177 -17.19 13.93 -12.06
CA GLY A 177 -16.02 13.67 -11.21
C GLY A 177 -15.22 12.48 -11.70
N ILE A 178 -13.96 12.70 -12.09
CA ILE A 178 -13.09 11.68 -12.68
C ILE A 178 -12.71 10.54 -11.72
N GLN A 179 -12.83 10.75 -10.41
CA GLN A 179 -12.38 9.78 -9.39
C GLN A 179 -13.38 8.64 -9.11
N ALA A 180 -14.63 8.79 -9.52
CA ALA A 180 -15.70 7.84 -9.23
C ALA A 180 -16.44 7.42 -10.52
N LEU A 181 -17.76 7.35 -10.51
CA LEU A 181 -18.54 6.92 -11.68
C LEU A 181 -18.27 7.78 -12.91
N GLY A 182 -18.06 9.09 -12.74
CA GLY A 182 -17.73 9.98 -13.86
C GLY A 182 -16.40 9.67 -14.57
N GLY A 183 -15.54 8.85 -13.99
CA GLY A 183 -14.35 8.32 -14.67
C GLY A 183 -14.70 7.45 -15.88
N MET A 184 -15.87 6.80 -15.88
CA MET A 184 -16.36 6.01 -17.01
C MET A 184 -16.74 6.85 -18.25
N LEU A 185 -16.97 8.15 -18.05
CA LEU A 185 -17.35 9.07 -19.12
C LEU A 185 -16.11 9.54 -19.91
N VAL A 186 -14.90 9.39 -19.34
CA VAL A 186 -13.66 9.98 -19.85
C VAL A 186 -12.90 9.01 -20.74
N GLU A 187 -12.66 9.42 -21.99
CA GLU A 187 -11.86 8.67 -22.95
C GLU A 187 -10.35 8.86 -22.71
N TYR A 188 -9.91 10.13 -22.51
CA TYR A 188 -8.54 10.44 -22.12
C TYR A 188 -8.41 11.78 -21.38
N VAL A 189 -7.26 11.95 -20.72
CA VAL A 189 -6.84 13.17 -20.04
C VAL A 189 -5.46 13.56 -20.54
N HIS A 190 -5.31 14.81 -20.99
CA HIS A 190 -4.03 15.39 -21.38
C HIS A 190 -3.66 16.53 -20.44
N GLY A 191 -2.67 16.33 -19.58
CA GLY A 191 -2.22 17.27 -18.55
C GLY A 191 -2.22 16.70 -17.15
N ASP A 192 -2.44 17.55 -16.14
CA ASP A 192 -2.43 17.17 -14.72
C ASP A 192 -3.77 16.52 -14.29
N PHE A 193 -3.75 15.21 -14.03
CA PHE A 193 -4.92 14.47 -13.53
C PHE A 193 -5.47 15.05 -12.22
N LEU A 194 -4.59 15.47 -11.29
CA LEU A 194 -5.03 16.04 -10.01
C LEU A 194 -5.71 17.41 -10.19
N ASN A 195 -5.37 18.14 -11.27
CA ASN A 195 -6.11 19.33 -11.65
C ASN A 195 -7.57 19.01 -11.97
N VAL A 196 -7.83 17.93 -12.72
CA VAL A 196 -9.22 17.48 -13.03
C VAL A 196 -9.95 17.04 -11.76
N VAL A 197 -9.26 16.43 -10.80
CA VAL A 197 -9.80 16.10 -9.46
C VAL A 197 -10.19 17.37 -8.69
N GLY A 198 -9.47 18.49 -8.92
CA GLY A 198 -9.80 19.80 -8.37
C GLY A 198 -8.69 20.56 -7.67
N PHE A 199 -7.42 20.08 -7.75
CA PHE A 199 -6.26 20.81 -7.22
C PHE A 199 -4.96 20.43 -7.93
N PRO A 200 -4.26 21.34 -8.62
CA PRO A 200 -3.04 21.08 -9.38
C PRO A 200 -1.81 21.00 -8.45
N LEU A 201 -1.64 19.84 -7.82
CA LEU A 201 -0.63 19.65 -6.77
C LEU A 201 0.79 19.87 -7.27
N ASN A 202 1.14 19.42 -8.49
CA ASN A 202 2.48 19.58 -9.05
C ASN A 202 2.84 21.07 -9.22
N HIS A 203 1.95 21.84 -9.82
CA HIS A 203 2.15 23.28 -10.01
C HIS A 203 2.19 24.03 -8.68
N PHE A 204 1.31 23.69 -7.74
CA PHE A 204 1.32 24.23 -6.40
C PHE A 204 2.65 23.99 -5.69
N CYS A 205 3.23 22.82 -5.81
CA CYS A 205 4.54 22.48 -5.25
C CYS A 205 5.66 23.35 -5.85
N LYS A 206 5.67 23.52 -7.18
CA LYS A 206 6.63 24.40 -7.86
C LYS A 206 6.50 25.84 -7.35
N LYS A 207 5.27 26.33 -7.22
CA LYS A 207 5.00 27.68 -6.73
C LYS A 207 5.46 27.89 -5.29
N LEU A 208 5.24 26.91 -4.41
CA LEU A 208 5.77 26.95 -3.06
C LEU A 208 7.31 26.98 -3.03
N VAL A 209 7.97 26.24 -3.92
CA VAL A 209 9.44 26.29 -4.05
C VAL A 209 9.89 27.69 -4.45
N GLU A 210 9.26 28.32 -5.44
CA GLU A 210 9.56 29.69 -5.85
C GLU A 210 9.42 30.70 -4.69
N LEU A 211 8.35 30.57 -3.90
CA LEU A 211 8.06 31.48 -2.79
C LEU A 211 9.02 31.31 -1.61
N TYR A 212 9.39 30.08 -1.27
CA TYR A 212 10.19 29.80 -0.07
C TYR A 212 11.67 29.55 -0.32
N TYR A 213 12.05 29.31 -1.58
CA TYR A 213 13.43 29.11 -2.03
C TYR A 213 13.68 29.88 -3.33
N PRO A 214 13.56 31.23 -3.35
CA PRO A 214 13.83 31.99 -4.54
C PRO A 214 15.29 31.77 -4.96
N PRO A 215 15.58 31.60 -6.26
CA PRO A 215 16.93 31.40 -6.76
C PRO A 215 17.81 32.58 -6.35
N ARG A 216 18.92 32.31 -5.66
CA ARG A 216 19.91 33.33 -5.32
C ARG A 216 20.50 33.88 -6.63
N ARG A 217 20.56 35.18 -6.80
CA ARG A 217 21.04 35.92 -7.98
C ARG A 217 22.48 35.55 -8.43
N ARG A 218 23.16 34.57 -7.82
CA ARG A 218 24.53 34.14 -8.15
C ARG A 218 24.63 32.80 -8.88
N ASP A 219 23.57 32.06 -9.09
CA ASP A 219 23.62 30.73 -9.71
C ASP A 219 23.09 30.70 -11.15
N VAL A 220 23.26 31.78 -11.93
CA VAL A 220 22.97 31.79 -13.36
C VAL A 220 24.23 31.39 -14.12
N GLN A 221 24.77 30.23 -13.84
CA GLN A 221 25.47 29.37 -14.79
C GLN A 221 24.91 27.95 -14.62
N ARG A 222 23.67 27.75 -15.02
CA ARG A 222 23.20 26.42 -15.35
C ARG A 222 23.92 26.01 -16.64
N VAL A 223 24.87 25.09 -16.49
CA VAL A 223 25.29 24.22 -17.58
C VAL A 223 24.00 23.64 -18.16
N LYS A 224 23.65 24.01 -19.37
CA LYS A 224 22.66 23.29 -20.18
C LYS A 224 23.21 21.88 -20.31
N HIS A 225 22.65 20.94 -19.54
CA HIS A 225 22.74 19.54 -19.95
C HIS A 225 22.04 19.46 -21.27
N ASP A 226 22.80 19.17 -22.32
CA ASP A 226 22.27 18.91 -23.62
C ASP A 226 21.19 17.83 -23.49
N SER A 227 20.07 18.21 -24.01
CA SER A 227 18.86 17.42 -24.14
C SER A 227 19.16 16.00 -24.55
N ILE A 228 18.55 15.05 -23.86
CA ILE A 228 18.25 13.72 -24.39
C ILE A 228 17.70 13.92 -25.80
N PRO A 229 18.29 13.32 -26.85
CA PRO A 229 17.76 13.47 -28.21
C PRO A 229 16.29 13.01 -28.20
N PRO A 230 15.42 13.67 -28.96
CA PRO A 230 14.03 13.26 -29.05
C PRO A 230 14.00 11.79 -29.51
N VAL A 231 13.30 10.96 -28.75
CA VAL A 231 12.93 9.61 -29.18
C VAL A 231 12.00 9.83 -30.36
N ASP A 232 12.46 9.47 -31.56
CA ASP A 232 11.63 9.49 -32.73
C ASP A 232 10.38 8.68 -32.49
N THR A 233 9.26 9.34 -32.61
CA THR A 233 7.93 8.74 -32.62
C THR A 233 7.89 7.68 -33.70
N PHE A 234 7.53 6.47 -33.32
CA PHE A 234 7.19 5.38 -34.23
C PHE A 234 5.92 5.75 -34.99
N GLU A 235 6.09 6.41 -36.16
CA GLU A 235 5.08 6.46 -37.20
C GLU A 235 5.65 5.88 -38.47
N ASN A 236 4.91 4.89 -39.02
CA ASN A 236 4.93 4.36 -40.37
C ASN A 236 6.07 3.41 -40.77
N LEU A 237 5.81 2.13 -40.57
CA LEU A 237 6.26 1.10 -41.51
C LEU A 237 5.01 0.56 -42.23
N SER A 238 4.67 1.17 -43.36
CA SER A 238 3.86 0.55 -44.39
C SER A 238 4.78 -0.08 -45.44
N ASP A 239 4.40 -1.31 -45.77
CA ASP A 239 4.92 -2.19 -46.79
C ASP A 239 5.49 -1.55 -48.06
N THR A 240 6.67 -2.03 -48.49
CA THR A 240 6.95 -2.25 -49.92
C THR A 240 7.97 -3.37 -50.08
N GLU A 241 7.51 -4.45 -50.68
CA GLU A 241 8.32 -5.52 -51.27
C GLU A 241 9.07 -4.99 -52.54
N GLN A 242 10.21 -5.62 -52.79
CA GLN A 242 10.88 -5.99 -54.06
C GLN A 242 12.36 -5.62 -54.02
N GLY A 243 13.27 -6.53 -54.07
CA GLY A 243 13.59 -7.44 -55.11
C GLY A 243 15.09 -7.37 -55.44
N SER A 244 15.73 -8.50 -55.39
CA SER A 244 16.84 -8.99 -56.22
C SER A 244 18.30 -8.71 -55.87
N SER A 245 18.96 -9.82 -55.78
CA SER A 245 20.24 -10.28 -56.34
C SER A 245 21.51 -10.21 -55.50
N ASP A 246 21.94 -11.42 -55.18
CA ASP A 246 23.29 -11.94 -54.88
C ASP A 246 24.35 -11.54 -55.97
N PRO A 247 25.69 -11.86 -55.85
CA PRO A 247 26.28 -12.92 -55.05
C PRO A 247 27.72 -12.70 -54.49
N ALA A 248 28.09 -13.62 -53.61
CA ALA A 248 29.30 -14.46 -53.67
C ALA A 248 30.54 -14.18 -52.82
N GLN A 249 30.92 -15.23 -52.15
CA GLN A 249 32.27 -15.76 -51.83
C GLN A 249 32.99 -15.13 -50.62
N GLY A 250 33.54 -15.86 -49.71
CA GLY A 250 33.80 -17.28 -49.56
C GLY A 250 34.73 -17.51 -48.38
N ASN A 251 34.65 -18.72 -47.89
CA ASN A 251 35.66 -19.58 -47.31
C ASN A 251 35.96 -19.53 -45.80
N GLU A 252 35.57 -20.59 -45.18
CA GLU A 252 36.35 -21.68 -44.51
C GLU A 252 37.11 -21.26 -43.23
N GLY A 253 37.06 -21.95 -42.14
CA GLY A 253 36.79 -23.33 -41.85
C GLY A 253 37.14 -23.62 -40.38
N GLY A 254 36.61 -24.68 -39.88
CA GLY A 254 37.21 -25.61 -38.95
C GLY A 254 37.02 -25.33 -37.45
N SER A 255 36.28 -26.06 -36.85
CA SER A 255 36.15 -27.40 -36.28
C SER A 255 36.41 -27.49 -34.77
N HIS A 256 35.41 -28.04 -34.09
CA HIS A 256 35.47 -28.95 -32.93
C HIS A 256 36.35 -28.69 -31.71
N ARG A 257 35.75 -28.58 -30.52
CA ARG A 257 35.63 -29.72 -29.58
C ARG A 257 34.97 -29.36 -28.26
N ARG A 258 34.15 -30.30 -27.83
CA ARG A 258 33.57 -30.53 -26.50
C ARG A 258 34.63 -30.78 -25.42
N ALA A 259 34.34 -30.41 -24.18
CA ALA A 259 34.52 -31.16 -22.91
C ALA A 259 34.14 -30.24 -21.73
N GLU A 260 33.22 -30.55 -21.04
CA GLU A 260 32.90 -31.19 -19.75
C GLU A 260 33.69 -30.65 -18.53
N ALA A 261 32.84 -30.24 -17.56
CA ALA A 261 32.87 -30.52 -16.11
C ALA A 261 33.98 -30.02 -15.22
N GLY A 262 33.58 -29.51 -14.07
CA GLY A 262 34.32 -29.64 -12.82
C GLY A 262 34.44 -28.36 -12.02
N GLY A 263 33.75 -28.34 -10.88
CA GLY A 263 33.82 -27.30 -9.87
C GLY A 263 35.19 -27.17 -9.22
N ASP A 264 35.44 -26.11 -8.58
CA ASP A 264 35.84 -26.13 -7.16
C ASP A 264 35.97 -24.71 -6.58
N ARG A 265 35.81 -24.65 -5.28
CA ARG A 265 36.01 -23.50 -4.39
C ARG A 265 37.47 -23.16 -4.28
N GLY A 266 37.81 -21.87 -4.07
CA GLY A 266 39.11 -21.59 -3.48
C GLY A 266 39.60 -20.15 -3.57
N GLN A 267 39.45 -19.45 -2.47
CA GLN A 267 40.43 -18.55 -1.85
C GLN A 267 41.10 -17.41 -2.65
N ILE A 268 40.93 -16.23 -2.08
CA ILE A 268 41.73 -15.01 -2.27
C ILE A 268 43.20 -15.25 -1.90
N PRO A 269 44.16 -14.64 -2.60
CA PRO A 269 45.33 -14.12 -1.93
C PRO A 269 45.53 -12.61 -2.15
N ALA A 270 45.99 -12.00 -1.05
CA ALA A 270 46.43 -10.62 -0.99
C ALA A 270 47.86 -10.44 -1.51
N GLY A 271 48.12 -9.27 -2.08
CA GLY A 271 49.40 -8.59 -1.95
C GLY A 271 50.35 -8.65 -3.12
N SER A 272 50.58 -7.50 -3.77
CA SER A 272 51.90 -6.87 -3.78
C SER A 272 51.88 -5.46 -4.37
N GLN A 273 52.60 -4.58 -3.68
CA GLN A 273 52.81 -3.18 -4.00
C GLN A 273 53.72 -3.03 -5.22
N GLY A 274 53.45 -2.03 -6.03
CA GLY A 274 54.35 -1.46 -7.00
C GLY A 274 53.90 -0.02 -7.30
N ALA A 275 54.65 0.95 -6.76
CA ALA A 275 54.49 2.37 -7.04
C ALA A 275 55.01 2.67 -8.44
N ASP A 276 54.28 3.57 -9.19
CA ASP A 276 54.82 4.84 -9.66
C ASP A 276 53.88 5.57 -10.64
N SER A 277 53.92 6.88 -10.46
CA SER A 277 53.68 8.00 -11.39
C SER A 277 52.25 8.41 -11.76
N ASN A 278 51.86 9.54 -11.14
CA ASN A 278 51.11 10.68 -11.67
C ASN A 278 50.11 10.44 -12.82
N GLY A 279 48.87 10.33 -12.44
CA GLY A 279 47.69 10.53 -13.24
C GLY A 279 46.49 10.41 -12.34
N THR A 280 45.78 11.53 -12.05
CA THR A 280 44.48 11.51 -11.37
C THR A 280 43.48 10.78 -12.28
N VAL A 281 43.56 9.44 -12.23
CA VAL A 281 42.46 8.60 -12.74
C VAL A 281 41.36 8.72 -11.69
N GLY A 282 40.33 9.50 -12.01
CA GLY A 282 39.12 9.54 -11.22
C GLY A 282 38.63 8.11 -11.01
N ILE A 283 38.63 7.65 -9.74
CA ILE A 283 38.09 6.34 -9.35
C ILE A 283 36.61 6.37 -9.76
N THR A 284 36.28 5.74 -10.88
CA THR A 284 34.88 5.52 -11.26
C THR A 284 34.28 4.63 -10.16
N PRO A 285 33.22 5.08 -9.47
CA PRO A 285 32.59 4.27 -8.43
C PRO A 285 32.18 2.91 -9.02
N GLN A 286 32.42 1.84 -8.27
CA GLN A 286 31.96 0.52 -8.67
C GLN A 286 30.44 0.54 -8.83
N PHE A 287 29.92 -0.08 -9.89
CA PHE A 287 28.50 -0.15 -10.19
C PHE A 287 27.72 -0.81 -9.02
N PRO A 288 26.74 -0.12 -8.41
CA PRO A 288 26.09 -0.58 -7.17
C PRO A 288 24.91 -1.54 -7.46
N ALA A 289 25.19 -2.71 -8.07
CA ALA A 289 24.16 -3.66 -8.50
C ALA A 289 23.18 -4.04 -7.37
N GLY A 290 23.67 -4.40 -6.19
CA GLY A 290 22.82 -4.77 -5.06
C GLY A 290 21.91 -3.64 -4.56
N LEU A 291 22.35 -2.37 -4.66
CA LEU A 291 21.50 -1.22 -4.32
C LEU A 291 20.38 -1.03 -5.35
N LEU A 292 20.68 -1.22 -6.64
CA LEU A 292 19.68 -1.16 -7.70
C LEU A 292 18.64 -2.29 -7.57
N GLU A 293 19.08 -3.49 -7.20
CA GLU A 293 18.18 -4.61 -6.91
C GLU A 293 17.23 -4.29 -5.75
N LEU A 294 17.70 -3.65 -4.68
CA LEU A 294 16.84 -3.19 -3.58
C LEU A 294 15.84 -2.11 -4.03
N ILE A 295 16.29 -1.15 -4.84
CA ILE A 295 15.43 -0.09 -5.38
C ILE A 295 14.34 -0.70 -6.28
N ASP A 296 14.66 -1.71 -7.07
CA ASP A 296 13.75 -2.39 -7.99
C ASP A 296 12.92 -3.50 -7.33
N GLY A 297 13.23 -3.90 -6.11
CA GLY A 297 12.57 -5.01 -5.40
C GLY A 297 11.05 -4.90 -5.32
N PHE A 298 10.50 -3.68 -5.25
CA PHE A 298 9.06 -3.46 -5.25
C PHE A 298 8.38 -3.94 -6.54
N LYS A 299 9.07 -3.94 -7.69
CA LYS A 299 8.53 -4.39 -8.98
C LYS A 299 8.26 -5.88 -8.97
N ALA A 300 9.17 -6.67 -8.37
CA ALA A 300 9.00 -8.11 -8.20
C ALA A 300 7.77 -8.44 -7.34
N SER A 301 7.62 -7.75 -6.20
CA SER A 301 6.45 -7.91 -5.32
C SER A 301 5.15 -7.54 -6.04
N LYS A 302 5.14 -6.43 -6.81
CA LYS A 302 3.94 -6.02 -7.57
C LYS A 302 3.61 -6.98 -8.71
N ALA A 303 4.60 -7.56 -9.39
CA ALA A 303 4.36 -8.58 -10.40
C ALA A 303 3.69 -9.83 -9.79
N LEU A 304 4.23 -10.36 -8.68
CA LEU A 304 3.62 -11.46 -7.94
C LEU A 304 2.17 -11.15 -7.53
N PHE A 305 1.94 -10.00 -6.90
CA PHE A 305 0.58 -9.62 -6.45
C PHE A 305 -0.38 -9.45 -7.61
N THR A 306 0.08 -8.89 -8.74
CA THR A 306 -0.74 -8.73 -9.94
C THR A 306 -1.10 -10.09 -10.55
N ALA A 307 -0.15 -11.02 -10.65
CA ALA A 307 -0.40 -12.37 -11.14
C ALA A 307 -1.41 -13.12 -10.24
N CYS A 308 -1.28 -13.00 -8.90
CA CYS A 308 -2.26 -13.54 -7.96
C CYS A 308 -3.65 -12.89 -8.15
N LYS A 309 -3.72 -11.56 -8.27
CA LYS A 309 -4.98 -10.82 -8.42
C LYS A 309 -5.70 -11.19 -9.70
N LEU A 310 -4.97 -11.37 -10.78
CA LEU A 310 -5.50 -11.81 -12.09
C LEU A 310 -5.73 -13.32 -12.16
N LYS A 311 -5.48 -14.09 -11.10
CA LYS A 311 -5.68 -15.52 -11.04
C LYS A 311 -4.84 -16.32 -12.06
N VAL A 312 -3.68 -15.82 -12.44
CA VAL A 312 -2.78 -16.46 -13.40
C VAL A 312 -2.40 -17.88 -12.96
N PHE A 313 -2.06 -18.06 -11.68
CA PHE A 313 -1.65 -19.35 -11.12
C PHE A 313 -2.80 -20.35 -11.05
N ASP A 314 -4.03 -19.87 -10.81
CA ASP A 314 -5.23 -20.71 -10.82
C ASP A 314 -5.52 -21.22 -12.24
N VAL A 315 -5.49 -20.33 -13.24
CA VAL A 315 -5.68 -20.69 -14.65
C VAL A 315 -4.65 -21.71 -15.11
N LEU A 316 -3.38 -21.54 -14.72
CA LEU A 316 -2.31 -22.47 -15.12
C LEU A 316 -2.34 -23.79 -14.34
N LYS A 317 -2.84 -23.83 -13.11
CA LYS A 317 -3.02 -25.07 -12.36
C LYS A 317 -3.98 -26.03 -13.04
N ASP A 318 -5.07 -25.50 -13.59
CA ASP A 318 -6.14 -26.31 -14.15
C ASP A 318 -5.87 -26.74 -15.61
N GLU A 319 -5.16 -25.90 -16.40
CA GLU A 319 -5.14 -26.05 -17.85
C GLU A 319 -3.74 -25.94 -18.50
N ALA A 320 -2.65 -25.88 -17.72
CA ALA A 320 -1.30 -25.73 -18.29
C ALA A 320 -0.88 -26.92 -19.18
N PRO A 321 -0.01 -26.69 -20.18
CA PRO A 321 0.62 -25.43 -20.57
C PRO A 321 -0.25 -24.56 -21.48
N LEU A 322 -0.29 -23.25 -21.26
CA LEU A 322 -1.05 -22.29 -22.06
C LEU A 322 -0.17 -21.21 -22.66
N LYS A 323 -0.51 -20.73 -23.87
CA LYS A 323 0.13 -19.57 -24.49
C LYS A 323 -0.34 -18.26 -23.83
N ALA A 324 0.48 -17.22 -23.93
CA ALA A 324 0.14 -15.90 -23.37
C ALA A 324 -1.21 -15.36 -23.88
N MET A 325 -1.55 -15.62 -25.16
CA MET A 325 -2.83 -15.22 -25.75
C MET A 325 -4.02 -15.93 -25.10
N ASP A 326 -3.90 -17.22 -24.79
CA ASP A 326 -4.97 -18.02 -24.18
C ASP A 326 -5.18 -17.58 -22.72
N ILE A 327 -4.07 -17.33 -21.99
CA ILE A 327 -4.11 -16.80 -20.62
C ILE A 327 -4.74 -15.40 -20.62
N ALA A 328 -4.33 -14.52 -21.53
CA ALA A 328 -4.87 -13.16 -21.65
C ALA A 328 -6.39 -13.15 -21.84
N GLY A 329 -6.91 -14.06 -22.70
CA GLY A 329 -8.36 -14.22 -22.89
C GLY A 329 -9.10 -14.71 -21.64
N LYS A 330 -8.45 -15.56 -20.80
CA LYS A 330 -9.07 -16.08 -19.57
C LYS A 330 -9.06 -15.06 -18.41
N ILE A 331 -8.08 -14.18 -18.36
CA ILE A 331 -7.95 -13.16 -17.30
C ILE A 331 -8.47 -11.79 -17.73
N ASP A 332 -9.09 -11.69 -18.91
CA ASP A 332 -9.60 -10.45 -19.51
C ASP A 332 -8.55 -9.34 -19.55
N ALA A 333 -7.39 -9.63 -20.16
CA ALA A 333 -6.25 -8.74 -20.22
C ALA A 333 -5.63 -8.67 -21.62
N SER A 334 -4.83 -7.62 -21.89
CA SER A 334 -4.10 -7.51 -23.16
C SER A 334 -3.02 -8.57 -23.28
N VAL A 335 -2.86 -9.14 -24.48
CA VAL A 335 -1.84 -10.17 -24.76
C VAL A 335 -0.44 -9.66 -24.43
N CYS A 336 -0.10 -8.44 -24.88
CA CYS A 336 1.21 -7.84 -24.63
C CYS A 336 1.49 -7.60 -23.14
N GLY A 337 0.50 -7.12 -22.38
CA GLY A 337 0.64 -6.93 -20.92
C GLY A 337 0.79 -8.26 -20.19
N THR A 338 -0.01 -9.24 -20.60
CA THR A 338 0.03 -10.61 -20.03
C THR A 338 1.39 -11.23 -20.29
N GLU A 339 1.89 -11.23 -21.52
CA GLU A 339 3.18 -11.85 -21.84
C GLU A 339 4.32 -11.25 -21.02
N ARG A 340 4.38 -9.91 -20.88
CA ARG A 340 5.38 -9.24 -20.04
C ARG A 340 5.29 -9.64 -18.56
N LEU A 341 4.07 -9.77 -18.04
CA LEU A 341 3.86 -10.22 -16.66
C LEU A 341 4.32 -11.66 -16.46
N LEU A 342 3.97 -12.54 -17.40
CA LEU A 342 4.37 -13.96 -17.37
C LEU A 342 5.89 -14.10 -17.46
N ASP A 343 6.56 -13.38 -18.37
CA ASP A 343 8.03 -13.41 -18.48
C ASP A 343 8.72 -12.92 -17.21
N VAL A 344 8.17 -11.92 -16.52
CA VAL A 344 8.66 -11.52 -15.19
C VAL A 344 8.44 -12.63 -14.16
N CYS A 345 7.29 -13.31 -14.18
CA CYS A 345 7.04 -14.44 -13.28
C CYS A 345 7.99 -15.62 -13.55
N VAL A 346 8.37 -15.86 -14.82
CA VAL A 346 9.41 -16.83 -15.17
C VAL A 346 10.77 -16.42 -14.58
N ALA A 347 11.17 -15.16 -14.75
CA ALA A 347 12.42 -14.65 -14.18
C ALA A 347 12.45 -14.71 -12.64
N LEU A 348 11.30 -14.65 -11.99
CA LEU A 348 11.15 -14.80 -10.53
C LEU A 348 11.08 -16.28 -10.08
N GLY A 349 11.14 -17.25 -10.99
CA GLY A 349 11.03 -18.69 -10.67
C GLY A 349 9.62 -19.12 -10.24
N LEU A 350 8.59 -18.36 -10.61
CA LEU A 350 7.20 -18.68 -10.30
C LEU A 350 6.52 -19.46 -11.44
N LEU A 351 6.96 -19.24 -12.67
CA LEU A 351 6.48 -19.91 -13.87
C LEU A 351 7.65 -20.54 -14.64
N GLU A 352 7.33 -21.52 -15.45
CA GLU A 352 8.20 -22.09 -16.48
C GLU A 352 7.66 -21.74 -17.87
N LYS A 353 8.56 -21.47 -18.82
CA LYS A 353 8.23 -21.18 -20.22
C LYS A 353 8.83 -22.25 -21.11
N ALA A 354 8.00 -22.97 -21.86
CA ALA A 354 8.37 -23.97 -22.83
C ALA A 354 7.75 -23.67 -24.21
N ASP A 355 8.09 -24.44 -25.24
CA ASP A 355 7.57 -24.27 -26.61
C ASP A 355 6.05 -24.27 -26.70
N ARG A 356 5.37 -25.00 -25.81
CA ARG A 356 3.90 -25.11 -25.76
C ARG A 356 3.23 -23.99 -24.96
N GLY A 357 3.97 -23.17 -24.22
CA GLY A 357 3.44 -22.10 -23.40
C GLY A 357 4.02 -22.04 -21.99
N TYR A 358 3.27 -21.44 -21.10
CA TYR A 358 3.63 -21.24 -19.69
C TYR A 358 2.96 -22.30 -18.82
N CYS A 359 3.64 -22.70 -17.75
CA CYS A 359 3.09 -23.53 -16.67
C CYS A 359 3.58 -23.03 -15.31
N ASN A 360 2.87 -23.37 -14.25
CA ASN A 360 3.31 -23.12 -12.89
C ASN A 360 4.56 -23.94 -12.57
N THR A 361 5.43 -23.40 -11.72
CA THR A 361 6.40 -24.23 -10.98
C THR A 361 5.70 -24.97 -9.85
N ASP A 362 6.31 -26.04 -9.31
CA ASP A 362 5.80 -26.75 -8.12
C ASP A 362 5.56 -25.80 -6.95
N LEU A 363 6.41 -24.78 -6.79
CA LEU A 363 6.26 -23.73 -5.78
C LEU A 363 4.97 -22.92 -6.00
N ALA A 364 4.69 -22.53 -7.24
CA ALA A 364 3.51 -21.75 -7.57
C ALA A 364 2.21 -22.55 -7.44
N ASP A 365 2.20 -23.80 -7.90
CA ASP A 365 1.06 -24.70 -7.74
C ASP A 365 0.70 -24.95 -6.28
N LEU A 366 1.72 -25.16 -5.43
CA LEU A 366 1.51 -25.45 -4.02
C LEU A 366 1.08 -24.21 -3.23
N HIS A 367 1.66 -23.03 -3.55
CA HIS A 367 1.57 -21.87 -2.67
C HIS A 367 0.85 -20.65 -3.27
N LEU A 368 0.66 -20.55 -4.59
CA LEU A 368 0.10 -19.34 -5.22
C LEU A 368 -1.28 -19.55 -5.85
N ALA A 369 -1.64 -20.79 -6.20
CA ALA A 369 -3.02 -21.13 -6.54
C ALA A 369 -3.93 -20.90 -5.32
N SER A 370 -5.13 -20.35 -5.54
CA SER A 370 -5.95 -19.82 -4.45
C SER A 370 -6.66 -20.86 -3.59
N ASP A 371 -6.80 -22.08 -4.08
CA ASP A 371 -7.57 -23.19 -3.49
C ASP A 371 -6.72 -24.23 -2.73
N GLY A 372 -5.38 -24.04 -2.70
CA GLY A 372 -4.46 -24.98 -2.05
C GLY A 372 -4.51 -24.94 -0.52
N GLU A 373 -4.32 -26.07 0.14
CA GLU A 373 -4.20 -26.17 1.60
C GLU A 373 -3.06 -25.29 2.15
N TYR A 374 -1.95 -25.19 1.41
CA TYR A 374 -0.77 -24.39 1.76
C TYR A 374 -0.69 -23.07 0.99
N SER A 375 -1.83 -22.60 0.45
CA SER A 375 -1.88 -21.40 -0.37
C SER A 375 -1.54 -20.15 0.43
N LEU A 376 -0.62 -19.36 -0.11
CA LEU A 376 -0.28 -18.00 0.32
C LEU A 376 -0.96 -16.93 -0.53
N HIS A 377 -1.87 -17.31 -1.43
CA HIS A 377 -2.64 -16.36 -2.24
C HIS A 377 -3.34 -15.31 -1.37
N GLY A 378 -3.99 -15.75 -0.27
CA GLY A 378 -4.62 -14.84 0.69
C GLY A 378 -3.63 -13.84 1.31
N LEU A 379 -2.40 -14.28 1.62
CA LEU A 379 -1.34 -13.41 2.12
C LEU A 379 -0.86 -12.43 1.05
N ALA A 380 -0.67 -12.86 -0.20
CA ALA A 380 -0.28 -12.00 -1.31
C ALA A 380 -1.32 -10.89 -1.54
N MET A 381 -2.62 -11.23 -1.53
CA MET A 381 -3.70 -10.27 -1.69
C MET A 381 -3.80 -9.30 -0.50
N HIS A 382 -3.70 -9.80 0.74
CA HIS A 382 -3.67 -8.94 1.92
C HIS A 382 -2.46 -7.98 1.91
N SER A 383 -1.30 -8.48 1.49
CA SER A 383 -0.09 -7.66 1.36
C SER A 383 -0.24 -6.57 0.32
N ASN A 384 -0.86 -6.89 -0.84
CA ASN A 384 -1.10 -5.91 -1.89
C ASN A 384 -2.10 -4.83 -1.50
N ASP A 385 -3.23 -5.22 -0.89
CA ASP A 385 -4.38 -4.33 -0.71
C ASP A 385 -4.29 -3.54 0.60
N HIS A 386 -3.60 -4.07 1.63
CA HIS A 386 -3.53 -3.47 2.96
C HIS A 386 -2.11 -3.15 3.42
N ALA A 387 -1.20 -4.15 3.47
CA ALA A 387 0.13 -3.92 4.01
C ALA A 387 0.92 -2.92 3.16
N TRP A 388 0.78 -2.97 1.83
CA TRP A 388 1.44 -2.03 0.92
C TRP A 388 1.14 -0.58 1.26
N ASN A 389 -0.12 -0.26 1.56
CA ASN A 389 -0.54 1.10 1.90
C ASN A 389 0.02 1.54 3.26
N LEU A 390 0.10 0.64 4.25
CA LEU A 390 0.71 0.93 5.54
C LEU A 390 2.20 1.26 5.41
N PHE A 391 2.93 0.54 4.55
CA PHE A 391 4.34 0.79 4.28
C PHE A 391 4.60 2.08 3.48
N THR A 392 3.60 2.65 2.81
CA THR A 392 3.70 3.99 2.21
C THR A 392 3.94 5.06 3.27
N ASP A 393 3.42 4.87 4.49
CA ASP A 393 3.56 5.77 5.62
C ASP A 393 4.69 5.35 6.60
N LEU A 394 5.58 4.43 6.20
CA LEU A 394 6.68 3.92 7.05
C LEU A 394 7.56 5.05 7.60
N GLU A 395 7.87 6.08 6.79
CA GLU A 395 8.66 7.23 7.26
C GLU A 395 8.01 7.87 8.50
N LEU A 396 6.69 7.99 8.49
CA LEU A 396 5.95 8.59 9.59
C LEU A 396 5.97 7.69 10.83
N ALA A 397 5.76 6.38 10.64
CA ALA A 397 5.82 5.41 11.74
C ALA A 397 7.22 5.38 12.39
N VAL A 398 8.30 5.47 11.59
CA VAL A 398 9.67 5.55 12.11
C VAL A 398 9.91 6.84 12.89
N ARG A 399 9.37 7.98 12.44
CA ARG A 399 9.55 9.28 13.13
C ARG A 399 8.80 9.36 14.44
N GLU A 400 7.64 8.77 14.53
CA GLU A 400 6.77 8.81 15.71
C GLU A 400 6.97 7.59 16.65
N GLY A 401 7.73 6.59 16.22
CA GLY A 401 7.99 5.36 16.98
C GLY A 401 6.76 4.45 17.12
N ALA A 402 5.67 4.76 16.40
CA ALA A 402 4.43 4.00 16.43
C ALA A 402 3.58 4.29 15.18
N ASN A 403 2.58 3.43 14.93
CA ASN A 403 1.58 3.68 13.89
C ASN A 403 0.73 4.92 14.19
N VAL A 404 0.85 5.94 13.35
CA VAL A 404 0.16 7.23 13.49
C VAL A 404 -1.36 7.12 13.30
N ALA A 405 -1.82 6.13 12.53
CA ALA A 405 -3.25 5.89 12.33
C ALA A 405 -3.96 5.49 13.64
N PHE A 406 -3.26 4.80 14.55
CA PHE A 406 -3.78 4.43 15.88
C PHE A 406 -3.78 5.60 16.89
N GLY A 407 -2.97 6.64 16.68
CA GLY A 407 -2.90 7.80 17.61
C GLY A 407 -4.08 8.76 17.51
N ARG A 408 -4.86 8.73 16.42
CA ARG A 408 -5.95 9.68 16.17
C ARG A 408 -7.35 9.14 16.41
N LYS A 409 -7.53 7.81 16.51
CA LYS A 409 -8.80 7.19 16.94
C LYS A 409 -8.47 5.95 17.76
N ALA A 410 -8.82 5.97 19.03
CA ALA A 410 -8.62 4.88 19.99
C ALA A 410 -9.52 3.65 19.74
N GLU A 411 -10.10 3.54 18.57
CA GLU A 411 -10.92 2.38 18.17
C GLU A 411 -10.38 1.84 16.85
N HIS A 412 -10.28 0.52 16.75
CA HIS A 412 -9.99 -0.17 15.49
C HIS A 412 -10.90 0.40 14.40
N PRO A 413 -10.37 0.88 13.26
CA PRO A 413 -11.24 1.30 12.17
C PRO A 413 -12.13 0.11 11.84
N VAL A 414 -13.44 0.32 11.79
CA VAL A 414 -14.42 -0.71 11.42
C VAL A 414 -14.00 -1.24 10.05
N GLN A 415 -13.29 -2.36 10.05
CA GLN A 415 -12.86 -3.00 8.82
C GLN A 415 -14.10 -3.61 8.15
N SER A 416 -14.18 -3.48 6.82
CA SER A 416 -15.25 -4.12 6.07
C SER A 416 -15.22 -5.64 6.27
N LYS A 417 -16.37 -6.32 6.16
CA LYS A 417 -16.43 -7.80 6.21
C LYS A 417 -15.43 -8.44 5.24
N GLN A 418 -15.28 -7.86 4.06
CA GLN A 418 -14.35 -8.34 3.03
C GLN A 418 -12.88 -8.21 3.48
N THR A 419 -12.51 -7.10 4.10
CA THR A 419 -11.15 -6.88 4.64
C THR A 419 -10.81 -7.90 5.73
N LYS A 420 -11.74 -8.17 6.65
CA LYS A 420 -11.58 -9.18 7.70
C LYS A 420 -11.40 -10.58 7.11
N LEU A 421 -12.25 -10.97 6.17
CA LEU A 421 -12.17 -12.28 5.52
C LEU A 421 -10.83 -12.44 4.76
N GLN A 422 -10.34 -11.38 4.12
CA GLN A 422 -9.05 -11.39 3.44
C GLN A 422 -7.89 -11.55 4.44
N PHE A 423 -7.94 -10.87 5.58
CA PHE A 423 -6.98 -11.07 6.68
C PHE A 423 -7.02 -12.51 7.21
N MET A 424 -8.21 -13.06 7.45
CA MET A 424 -8.38 -14.44 7.89
C MET A 424 -7.79 -15.46 6.90
N ARG A 425 -7.96 -15.24 5.59
CA ARG A 425 -7.33 -16.07 4.54
C ARG A 425 -5.81 -15.97 4.59
N ALA A 426 -5.26 -14.79 4.82
CA ALA A 426 -3.81 -14.60 4.96
C ALA A 426 -3.26 -15.36 6.18
N MET A 427 -3.91 -15.23 7.33
CA MET A 427 -3.50 -15.91 8.56
C MET A 427 -3.70 -17.42 8.48
N HIS A 428 -4.77 -17.87 7.84
CA HIS A 428 -5.03 -19.28 7.59
C HIS A 428 -3.88 -19.96 6.81
N GLY A 429 -3.46 -19.37 5.68
CA GLY A 429 -2.36 -19.88 4.88
C GLY A 429 -1.04 -19.91 5.65
N LEU A 430 -0.70 -18.81 6.35
CA LEU A 430 0.51 -18.76 7.19
C LEU A 430 0.50 -19.78 8.32
N THR A 431 -0.65 -19.99 8.95
CA THR A 431 -0.76 -20.94 10.06
C THR A 431 -0.67 -22.37 9.55
N ASN A 432 -1.29 -22.72 8.43
CA ASN A 432 -1.19 -24.07 7.84
C ASN A 432 0.26 -24.47 7.55
N LEU A 433 1.10 -23.52 7.09
CA LEU A 433 2.52 -23.77 6.84
C LEU A 433 3.33 -24.10 8.10
N THR A 434 2.94 -23.57 9.26
CA THR A 434 3.72 -23.67 10.50
C THR A 434 3.05 -24.53 11.58
N ALA A 435 1.77 -24.83 11.46
CA ALA A 435 0.97 -25.47 12.50
C ALA A 435 1.54 -26.83 12.92
N ARG A 436 2.04 -27.63 11.96
CA ARG A 436 2.63 -28.94 12.28
C ARG A 436 3.93 -28.79 13.07
N GLN A 437 4.80 -27.87 12.71
CA GLN A 437 6.04 -27.59 13.40
C GLN A 437 5.77 -27.09 14.83
N VAL A 438 4.78 -26.20 15.00
CA VAL A 438 4.34 -25.74 16.33
C VAL A 438 3.78 -26.88 17.16
N ALA A 439 2.94 -27.74 16.58
CA ALA A 439 2.34 -28.87 17.27
C ALA A 439 3.36 -29.93 17.73
N THR A 440 4.50 -30.01 17.06
CA THR A 440 5.55 -31.01 17.36
C THR A 440 6.80 -30.42 18.04
N ALA A 441 6.82 -29.10 18.29
CA ALA A 441 7.95 -28.42 18.93
C ALA A 441 8.26 -28.94 20.35
N PHE A 442 7.21 -29.34 21.06
CA PHE A 442 7.30 -29.95 22.39
C PHE A 442 6.33 -31.15 22.50
N ASP A 443 6.61 -32.07 23.40
CA ASP A 443 5.66 -33.13 23.74
C ASP A 443 4.52 -32.54 24.60
N LEU A 444 3.33 -32.48 24.01
CA LEU A 444 2.10 -31.99 24.65
C LEU A 444 1.13 -33.12 25.00
N SER A 445 1.56 -34.40 24.94
CA SER A 445 0.72 -35.59 25.13
C SER A 445 0.06 -35.68 26.51
N ARG A 446 0.63 -34.98 27.51
CA ARG A 446 0.08 -34.91 28.89
C ARG A 446 -1.20 -34.09 28.99
N PHE A 447 -1.46 -33.17 28.04
CA PHE A 447 -2.62 -32.29 28.07
C PHE A 447 -3.83 -32.93 27.40
N THR A 448 -5.02 -32.73 27.98
CA THR A 448 -6.29 -33.22 27.46
C THR A 448 -7.21 -32.08 27.02
N SER A 449 -6.96 -30.85 27.48
CA SER A 449 -7.70 -29.65 27.11
C SER A 449 -6.76 -28.50 26.82
N ALA A 450 -7.06 -27.75 25.73
CA ALA A 450 -6.36 -26.53 25.38
C ALA A 450 -7.34 -25.41 25.01
N CYS A 451 -6.91 -24.16 25.23
CA CYS A 451 -7.60 -22.96 24.80
C CYS A 451 -6.69 -22.16 23.84
N ASP A 452 -7.12 -21.96 22.59
CA ASP A 452 -6.41 -21.23 21.55
C ASP A 452 -6.99 -19.81 21.45
N LEU A 453 -6.30 -18.83 22.06
CA LEU A 453 -6.74 -17.44 22.13
C LEU A 453 -6.33 -16.70 20.84
N GLY A 454 -7.34 -16.14 20.15
CA GLY A 454 -7.13 -15.54 18.82
C GLY A 454 -6.82 -16.57 17.74
N GLY A 455 -7.30 -17.83 17.92
CA GLY A 455 -6.98 -18.96 17.04
C GLY A 455 -7.62 -18.90 15.63
N CYS A 456 -8.34 -17.82 15.33
CA CYS A 456 -8.89 -17.46 14.03
C CYS A 456 -9.67 -18.63 13.40
N THR A 457 -9.14 -19.23 12.33
CA THR A 457 -9.78 -20.33 11.58
C THR A 457 -9.64 -21.71 12.22
N GLY A 458 -8.92 -21.82 13.34
CA GLY A 458 -8.62 -23.08 14.02
C GLY A 458 -7.58 -23.96 13.30
N ALA A 459 -6.76 -23.40 12.43
CA ALA A 459 -5.74 -24.18 11.70
C ALA A 459 -4.71 -24.83 12.65
N LEU A 460 -4.24 -24.13 13.69
CA LEU A 460 -3.37 -24.68 14.72
C LEU A 460 -4.09 -25.74 15.57
N ALA A 461 -5.33 -25.47 15.96
CA ALA A 461 -6.16 -26.42 16.71
C ALA A 461 -6.33 -27.74 15.94
N ARG A 462 -6.50 -27.69 14.62
CA ARG A 462 -6.56 -28.90 13.75
C ARG A 462 -5.25 -29.70 13.82
N ALA A 463 -4.11 -29.06 13.62
CA ALA A 463 -2.81 -29.72 13.67
C ALA A 463 -2.55 -30.37 15.04
N LEU A 464 -2.89 -29.68 16.14
CA LEU A 464 -2.76 -30.20 17.49
C LEU A 464 -3.68 -31.41 17.76
N THR A 465 -4.94 -31.35 17.34
CA THR A 465 -5.88 -32.47 17.54
C THR A 465 -5.57 -33.67 16.64
N GLN A 466 -4.91 -33.48 15.51
CA GLN A 466 -4.38 -34.55 14.69
C GLN A 466 -3.16 -35.22 15.35
N GLN A 467 -2.24 -34.42 15.92
CA GLN A 467 -1.04 -34.92 16.58
C GLN A 467 -1.34 -35.58 17.92
N TYR A 468 -2.30 -35.04 18.69
CA TYR A 468 -2.66 -35.52 20.02
C TYR A 468 -4.12 -35.95 20.08
N PRO A 469 -4.43 -37.26 19.92
CA PRO A 469 -5.81 -37.77 19.80
C PRO A 469 -6.70 -37.51 20.99
N ARG A 470 -6.13 -37.33 22.19
CA ARG A 470 -6.88 -37.07 23.42
C ARG A 470 -7.15 -35.59 23.70
N LEU A 471 -6.44 -34.70 22.97
CA LEU A 471 -6.55 -33.26 23.18
C LEU A 471 -7.85 -32.71 22.59
N LYS A 472 -8.57 -31.92 23.38
CA LYS A 472 -9.68 -31.09 22.93
C LYS A 472 -9.24 -29.64 22.96
N VAL A 473 -9.56 -28.87 21.91
CA VAL A 473 -9.17 -27.48 21.78
C VAL A 473 -10.40 -26.58 21.65
N THR A 474 -10.47 -25.57 22.51
CA THR A 474 -11.44 -24.48 22.39
C THR A 474 -10.75 -23.27 21.77
N VAL A 475 -11.20 -22.87 20.60
CA VAL A 475 -10.73 -21.66 19.90
C VAL A 475 -11.60 -20.49 20.34
N VAL A 476 -10.97 -19.45 20.90
CA VAL A 476 -11.66 -18.21 21.31
C VAL A 476 -11.22 -17.09 20.39
N ASP A 477 -12.16 -16.44 19.74
CA ASP A 477 -11.89 -15.27 18.90
C ASP A 477 -13.13 -14.36 18.87
N LEU A 478 -12.97 -13.14 18.34
CA LEU A 478 -14.05 -12.18 18.25
C LEU A 478 -15.26 -12.74 17.50
N PRO A 479 -16.50 -12.36 17.90
CA PRO A 479 -17.72 -12.88 17.27
C PRO A 479 -17.72 -12.78 15.74
N GLU A 480 -17.24 -11.67 15.20
CA GLU A 480 -17.12 -11.44 13.76
C GLU A 480 -16.06 -12.30 13.05
N VAL A 481 -15.11 -12.89 13.78
CA VAL A 481 -14.16 -13.87 13.24
C VAL A 481 -14.81 -15.24 13.24
N ILE A 482 -15.45 -15.62 14.35
CA ILE A 482 -16.11 -16.93 14.52
C ILE A 482 -17.24 -17.11 13.48
N GLU A 483 -17.99 -16.05 13.13
CA GLU A 483 -19.02 -16.06 12.08
C GLU A 483 -18.48 -16.59 10.73
N HIS A 484 -17.20 -16.36 10.44
CA HIS A 484 -16.58 -16.71 9.17
C HIS A 484 -15.82 -18.04 9.17
N VAL A 485 -15.66 -18.68 10.32
CA VAL A 485 -14.95 -19.97 10.46
C VAL A 485 -15.49 -21.05 9.52
N PRO A 486 -16.81 -21.19 9.28
CA PRO A 486 -17.33 -22.19 8.35
C PRO A 486 -16.73 -22.14 6.94
N CYS A 487 -16.30 -20.95 6.46
CA CYS A 487 -15.66 -20.79 5.16
C CYS A 487 -14.28 -21.46 5.06
N PHE A 488 -13.70 -21.90 6.18
CA PHE A 488 -12.36 -22.48 6.29
C PHE A 488 -12.36 -23.93 6.76
N GLN A 489 -13.53 -24.49 7.01
CA GLN A 489 -13.64 -25.88 7.44
C GLN A 489 -13.62 -26.80 6.23
N PRO A 490 -12.80 -27.88 6.23
CA PRO A 490 -12.82 -28.87 5.16
C PRO A 490 -14.17 -29.59 5.13
N GLU A 491 -14.72 -29.80 3.96
CA GLU A 491 -15.96 -30.56 3.79
C GLU A 491 -15.82 -31.99 4.36
N GLY A 492 -16.82 -32.45 5.12
CA GLY A 492 -16.94 -33.82 5.61
C GLY A 492 -16.03 -34.20 6.78
N ARG A 493 -15.22 -33.33 7.34
CA ARG A 493 -14.44 -33.59 8.56
C ARG A 493 -15.04 -32.84 9.74
N GLN A 494 -15.95 -33.48 10.47
CA GLN A 494 -16.35 -33.01 11.79
C GLN A 494 -15.16 -33.14 12.75
N THR A 495 -14.67 -32.02 13.22
CA THR A 495 -13.66 -31.98 14.27
C THR A 495 -14.39 -31.94 15.63
N GLU A 496 -14.95 -33.07 16.07
CA GLU A 496 -15.64 -33.18 17.35
C GLU A 496 -14.81 -32.71 18.56
N ARG A 497 -13.49 -32.55 18.35
CA ARG A 497 -12.55 -32.15 19.40
C ARG A 497 -12.14 -30.68 19.32
N ILE A 498 -12.71 -29.91 18.39
CA ILE A 498 -12.47 -28.47 18.29
C ILE A 498 -13.80 -27.75 18.46
N SER A 499 -13.86 -26.85 19.42
CA SER A 499 -15.00 -25.95 19.64
C SER A 499 -14.60 -24.51 19.37
N PHE A 500 -15.52 -23.72 18.84
CA PHE A 500 -15.32 -22.30 18.58
C PHE A 500 -16.24 -21.49 19.49
N VAL A 501 -15.65 -20.57 20.26
CA VAL A 501 -16.36 -19.74 21.22
C VAL A 501 -16.12 -18.26 20.86
N PRO A 502 -17.19 -17.50 20.57
CA PRO A 502 -17.05 -16.07 20.36
C PRO A 502 -16.75 -15.37 21.69
N GLY A 503 -15.73 -14.51 21.72
CA GLY A 503 -15.38 -13.76 22.92
C GLY A 503 -14.18 -12.83 22.70
N ASP A 504 -14.15 -11.76 23.48
CA ASP A 504 -13.01 -10.84 23.59
C ASP A 504 -12.16 -11.27 24.78
N PHE A 505 -10.98 -11.81 24.55
CA PHE A 505 -10.11 -12.34 25.60
C PHE A 505 -9.62 -11.28 26.60
N PHE A 506 -9.84 -9.99 26.35
CA PHE A 506 -9.62 -8.93 27.34
C PHE A 506 -10.84 -8.62 28.21
N LYS A 507 -12.06 -8.98 27.78
CA LYS A 507 -13.30 -8.61 28.46
C LYS A 507 -14.03 -9.80 29.03
N ASP A 508 -14.17 -10.88 28.24
CA ASP A 508 -15.01 -12.02 28.57
C ASP A 508 -14.22 -13.07 29.38
N ASP A 509 -14.91 -13.93 30.13
CA ASP A 509 -14.27 -14.98 30.87
C ASP A 509 -13.59 -16.00 29.95
N LEU A 510 -12.36 -16.37 30.30
CA LEU A 510 -11.60 -17.35 29.54
C LEU A 510 -12.01 -18.78 29.90
N PRO A 511 -12.23 -19.70 28.94
CA PRO A 511 -12.48 -21.09 29.20
C PRO A 511 -11.32 -21.72 29.98
N GLU A 512 -11.63 -22.46 31.06
CA GLU A 512 -10.61 -23.21 31.80
C GLU A 512 -9.95 -24.29 30.95
N ALA A 513 -8.63 -24.30 30.88
CA ALA A 513 -7.86 -25.27 30.13
C ALA A 513 -6.55 -25.65 30.84
N GLU A 514 -6.01 -26.82 30.46
CA GLU A 514 -4.68 -27.26 30.88
C GLU A 514 -3.56 -26.60 30.10
N LEU A 515 -3.80 -26.24 28.85
CA LEU A 515 -2.83 -25.58 27.97
C LEU A 515 -3.46 -24.36 27.31
N TYR A 516 -2.82 -23.21 27.42
CA TYR A 516 -3.17 -22.01 26.65
C TYR A 516 -2.24 -21.85 25.47
N LEU A 517 -2.79 -21.52 24.30
CA LEU A 517 -2.08 -21.29 23.05
C LEU A 517 -2.24 -19.82 22.65
N LEU A 518 -1.12 -19.16 22.39
CA LEU A 518 -1.05 -17.78 21.91
C LEU A 518 -0.12 -17.72 20.69
N SER A 519 -0.70 -17.87 19.51
CA SER A 519 0.05 -17.86 18.25
C SER A 519 -0.08 -16.52 17.56
N ARG A 520 1.00 -15.76 17.50
CA ARG A 520 1.05 -14.39 16.91
C ARG A 520 0.08 -13.41 17.61
N ILE A 521 0.01 -13.47 18.93
CA ILE A 521 -0.89 -12.65 19.76
C ILE A 521 -0.13 -11.62 20.58
N LEU A 522 0.89 -12.04 21.38
CA LEU A 522 1.53 -11.15 22.35
C LEU A 522 2.32 -10.04 21.65
N HIS A 523 2.88 -10.29 20.49
CA HIS A 523 3.63 -9.30 19.72
C HIS A 523 2.75 -8.19 19.14
N GLU A 524 1.45 -8.37 19.04
CA GLU A 524 0.51 -7.35 18.56
C GLU A 524 0.22 -6.27 19.60
N TRP A 525 0.53 -6.54 20.89
CA TRP A 525 0.10 -5.72 22.01
C TRP A 525 1.26 -5.07 22.77
N PRO A 526 1.07 -3.85 23.31
CA PRO A 526 2.01 -3.21 24.22
C PRO A 526 2.10 -3.97 25.54
N ASP A 527 3.19 -3.75 26.28
CA ASP A 527 3.52 -4.55 27.46
C ASP A 527 2.44 -4.54 28.55
N ASP A 528 1.75 -3.41 28.78
CA ASP A 528 0.63 -3.30 29.72
C ASP A 528 -0.52 -4.26 29.37
N LYS A 529 -0.88 -4.36 28.09
CA LYS A 529 -1.91 -5.27 27.61
C LYS A 529 -1.44 -6.73 27.65
N VAL A 530 -0.17 -6.99 27.41
CA VAL A 530 0.41 -8.33 27.54
C VAL A 530 0.34 -8.79 29.00
N HIS A 531 0.67 -7.94 29.97
CA HIS A 531 0.54 -8.25 31.39
C HIS A 531 -0.92 -8.51 31.79
N GLU A 532 -1.88 -7.72 31.29
CA GLU A 532 -3.31 -7.94 31.50
C GLU A 532 -3.75 -9.32 30.99
N LEU A 533 -3.40 -9.66 29.74
CA LEU A 533 -3.75 -10.94 29.13
C LEU A 533 -3.12 -12.13 29.88
N LEU A 534 -1.82 -12.07 30.19
CA LEU A 534 -1.12 -13.14 30.89
C LEU A 534 -1.66 -13.35 32.32
N SER A 535 -2.10 -12.29 32.99
CA SER A 535 -2.78 -12.38 34.29
C SER A 535 -4.09 -13.18 34.20
N ARG A 536 -4.90 -12.89 33.17
CA ARG A 536 -6.17 -13.61 32.91
C ARG A 536 -5.90 -15.06 32.54
N VAL A 537 -4.94 -15.32 31.65
CA VAL A 537 -4.52 -16.69 31.27
C VAL A 537 -4.06 -17.48 32.51
N SER A 538 -3.23 -16.87 33.36
CA SER A 538 -2.78 -17.50 34.60
C SER A 538 -3.94 -17.82 35.53
N GLY A 539 -4.93 -16.92 35.64
CA GLY A 539 -6.13 -17.15 36.45
C GLY A 539 -6.95 -18.37 36.01
N SER A 540 -7.08 -18.56 34.69
CA SER A 540 -7.92 -19.60 34.08
C SER A 540 -7.17 -20.91 33.75
N CYS A 541 -5.83 -20.88 33.74
CA CYS A 541 -5.01 -22.06 33.50
C CYS A 541 -5.03 -23.00 34.70
N LYS A 542 -5.31 -24.28 34.50
CA LYS A 542 -5.34 -25.29 35.58
C LYS A 542 -3.95 -25.46 36.24
N PRO A 543 -3.90 -25.76 37.55
CA PRO A 543 -2.63 -26.12 38.22
C PRO A 543 -1.90 -27.24 37.49
N GLY A 544 -0.57 -27.11 37.29
CA GLY A 544 0.22 -28.05 36.50
C GLY A 544 0.04 -27.96 35.00
N GLY A 545 -0.80 -27.02 34.53
CA GLY A 545 -1.00 -26.72 33.12
C GLY A 545 0.19 -25.95 32.49
N GLY A 546 -0.04 -25.33 31.38
CA GLY A 546 1.01 -24.59 30.68
C GLY A 546 0.50 -23.52 29.69
N ILE A 547 1.44 -22.73 29.23
CA ILE A 547 1.26 -21.74 28.16
C ILE A 547 2.22 -22.00 27.03
N LEU A 548 1.75 -22.00 25.80
CA LEU A 548 2.53 -22.12 24.58
C LEU A 548 2.37 -20.86 23.76
N VAL A 549 3.48 -20.13 23.56
CA VAL A 549 3.54 -18.92 22.75
C VAL A 549 4.29 -19.24 21.46
N ALA A 550 3.67 -19.00 20.31
CA ALA A 550 4.27 -19.25 18.99
C ALA A 550 4.45 -17.92 18.25
N GLU A 551 5.67 -17.37 18.28
CA GLU A 551 6.01 -16.04 17.72
C GLU A 551 7.45 -15.99 17.24
N THR A 552 7.85 -14.91 16.57
CA THR A 552 9.27 -14.65 16.30
C THR A 552 9.96 -14.20 17.58
N VAL A 553 10.96 -14.94 18.03
CA VAL A 553 11.79 -14.59 19.19
C VAL A 553 13.05 -13.89 18.73
N LEU A 554 13.33 -12.70 19.26
CA LEU A 554 14.54 -11.95 18.90
C LEU A 554 15.78 -12.61 19.50
N GLU A 555 16.78 -12.89 18.66
CA GLU A 555 18.12 -13.27 19.11
C GLU A 555 18.87 -12.03 19.62
N GLU A 556 19.83 -12.21 20.55
CA GLU A 556 20.65 -11.14 21.12
C GLU A 556 21.43 -10.35 20.04
N ASN A 557 21.83 -11.02 18.96
CA ASN A 557 22.38 -10.39 17.77
C ASN A 557 21.26 -10.21 16.72
N ARG A 558 20.58 -9.09 16.77
CA ARG A 558 19.45 -8.72 15.87
C ARG A 558 19.71 -8.87 14.36
N ALA A 559 20.90 -9.25 13.94
CA ALA A 559 21.31 -9.31 12.54
C ALA A 559 21.05 -10.66 11.84
N ALA A 560 20.63 -11.70 12.55
CA ALA A 560 20.48 -13.03 11.98
C ALA A 560 19.01 -13.34 11.62
N ARG A 561 18.83 -13.73 10.36
CA ARG A 561 17.65 -14.39 9.79
C ARG A 561 16.36 -13.58 9.66
N GLY A 562 16.21 -12.77 8.61
CA GLY A 562 14.88 -12.43 8.05
C GLY A 562 13.82 -11.80 8.99
N SER A 563 14.16 -11.59 10.28
CA SER A 563 13.26 -11.03 11.30
C SER A 563 13.13 -9.50 11.23
N LEU A 564 14.09 -8.81 10.65
CA LEU A 564 14.09 -7.34 10.54
C LEU A 564 12.86 -6.79 9.76
N PRO A 565 12.43 -7.38 8.62
CA PRO A 565 11.22 -6.93 7.96
C PRO A 565 9.95 -7.18 8.78
N ALA A 566 9.92 -8.19 9.65
CA ALA A 566 8.78 -8.47 10.54
C ALA A 566 8.62 -7.37 11.59
N SER A 567 9.72 -6.87 12.15
CA SER A 567 9.71 -5.76 13.11
C SER A 567 9.12 -4.47 12.51
N LEU A 568 9.48 -4.14 11.27
CA LEU A 568 8.85 -3.01 10.56
C LEU A 568 7.36 -3.22 10.33
N ASN A 569 6.92 -4.46 10.09
CA ASN A 569 5.50 -4.77 9.91
C ASN A 569 4.70 -4.48 11.21
N LEU A 570 5.24 -4.83 12.38
CA LEU A 570 4.62 -4.48 13.67
C LEU A 570 4.61 -2.96 13.88
N LEU A 571 5.71 -2.27 13.58
CA LEU A 571 5.81 -0.81 13.72
C LEU A 571 4.71 -0.07 12.93
N VAL A 572 4.39 -0.52 11.70
CA VAL A 572 3.36 0.13 10.87
C VAL A 572 1.94 -0.32 11.15
N ARG A 573 1.75 -1.47 11.85
CA ARG A 573 0.43 -2.07 12.07
C ARG A 573 -0.10 -1.95 13.49
N THR A 574 0.78 -2.01 14.49
CA THR A 574 0.40 -2.22 15.89
C THR A 574 1.15 -1.29 16.82
N ARG A 575 0.92 -1.43 18.12
CA ARG A 575 1.75 -0.85 19.19
C ARG A 575 2.61 -1.91 19.89
N GLY A 576 2.57 -3.13 19.38
CA GLY A 576 3.32 -4.25 19.89
C GLY A 576 4.76 -4.29 19.36
N ARG A 577 5.47 -5.32 19.77
CA ARG A 577 6.86 -5.56 19.37
C ARG A 577 7.25 -7.02 19.54
N GLU A 578 8.23 -7.45 18.81
CA GLU A 578 8.89 -8.73 19.08
C GLU A 578 9.67 -8.64 20.40
N ARG A 579 9.82 -9.79 21.05
CA ARG A 579 10.52 -9.94 22.32
C ARG A 579 11.60 -11.01 22.23
N SER A 580 12.67 -10.83 22.99
CA SER A 580 13.71 -11.83 23.16
C SER A 580 13.30 -12.93 24.17
N LEU A 581 14.00 -14.06 24.15
CA LEU A 581 13.72 -15.14 25.11
C LEU A 581 13.87 -14.69 26.58
N PRO A 582 14.86 -13.88 26.99
CA PRO A 582 14.93 -13.34 28.35
C PRO A 582 13.72 -12.46 28.70
N GLU A 583 13.15 -11.72 27.74
CA GLU A 583 11.94 -10.92 27.96
C GLU A 583 10.71 -11.82 28.14
N TYR A 584 10.51 -12.83 27.26
CA TYR A 584 9.44 -13.82 27.42
C TYR A 584 9.56 -14.56 28.76
N ARG A 585 10.76 -14.95 29.16
CA ARG A 585 10.99 -15.61 30.45
C ARG A 585 10.51 -14.75 31.61
N ARG A 586 10.95 -13.49 31.68
CA ARG A 586 10.53 -12.55 32.72
C ARG A 586 9.01 -12.35 32.74
N LEU A 587 8.40 -12.15 31.57
CA LEU A 587 6.97 -11.98 31.45
C LEU A 587 6.17 -13.19 31.98
N LEU A 588 6.55 -14.38 31.56
CA LEU A 588 5.86 -15.61 31.94
C LEU A 588 6.07 -15.95 33.41
N GLU A 589 7.29 -15.77 33.94
CA GLU A 589 7.61 -16.00 35.36
C GLU A 589 6.84 -15.05 36.28
N GLN A 590 6.66 -13.78 35.90
CA GLN A 590 5.84 -12.80 36.64
C GLN A 590 4.38 -13.21 36.74
N HIS A 591 3.89 -14.04 35.85
CA HIS A 591 2.51 -14.55 35.84
C HIS A 591 2.40 -16.01 36.27
N GLY A 592 3.44 -16.56 36.94
CA GLY A 592 3.41 -17.89 37.57
C GLY A 592 3.63 -19.06 36.61
N PHE A 593 4.25 -18.81 35.44
CA PHE A 593 4.71 -19.85 34.53
C PHE A 593 6.23 -20.02 34.69
N TRP A 594 6.67 -21.22 34.87
CA TRP A 594 8.07 -21.58 35.10
C TRP A 594 8.57 -22.59 34.05
N ASP A 595 9.82 -23.02 34.15
CA ASP A 595 10.47 -23.95 33.19
C ASP A 595 10.30 -23.51 31.75
N ILE A 596 10.66 -22.24 31.49
CA ILE A 596 10.50 -21.62 30.18
C ILE A 596 11.52 -22.21 29.20
N ARG A 597 11.01 -22.88 28.18
CA ARG A 597 11.78 -23.55 27.14
C ARG A 597 11.48 -22.96 25.77
N LEU A 598 12.51 -22.90 24.90
CA LEU A 598 12.40 -22.43 23.51
C LEU A 598 12.65 -23.60 22.55
N ALA A 599 11.85 -23.69 21.49
CA ALA A 599 12.08 -24.55 20.34
C ALA A 599 11.83 -23.77 19.05
N HIS A 600 12.56 -24.10 17.99
CA HIS A 600 12.35 -23.48 16.68
C HIS A 600 11.29 -24.27 15.88
N ALA A 601 10.35 -23.56 15.28
CA ALA A 601 9.30 -24.12 14.42
C ALA A 601 9.41 -23.58 13.00
N GLY A 602 10.54 -23.87 12.35
CA GLY A 602 10.89 -23.38 11.02
C GLY A 602 11.68 -22.05 11.05
N ASP A 603 11.84 -21.43 9.88
CA ASP A 603 12.76 -20.30 9.70
C ASP A 603 12.25 -18.96 10.26
N ARG A 604 10.96 -18.86 10.54
CA ARG A 604 10.32 -17.58 10.90
C ARG A 604 9.44 -17.63 12.14
N LEU A 605 9.40 -18.75 12.84
CA LEU A 605 8.55 -18.92 14.01
C LEU A 605 9.27 -19.75 15.07
N ASP A 606 9.17 -19.30 16.30
CA ASP A 606 9.69 -19.96 17.47
C ASP A 606 8.54 -20.32 18.41
N VAL A 607 8.74 -21.31 19.26
CA VAL A 607 7.75 -21.75 20.25
C VAL A 607 8.36 -21.67 21.62
N VAL A 608 7.72 -20.92 22.51
CA VAL A 608 8.06 -20.82 23.93
C VAL A 608 7.02 -21.58 24.73
N LEU A 609 7.45 -22.53 25.55
CA LEU A 609 6.58 -23.29 26.44
C LEU A 609 6.93 -22.95 27.90
N GLY A 610 5.93 -22.53 28.66
CA GLY A 610 6.02 -22.34 30.09
C GLY A 610 5.05 -23.28 30.85
N THR A 611 5.43 -23.75 32.02
CA THR A 611 4.60 -24.62 32.86
C THR A 611 4.10 -23.85 34.10
N ARG A 612 2.83 -23.92 34.41
CA ARG A 612 2.26 -23.33 35.61
C ARG A 612 2.64 -24.19 36.82
N ALA A 613 3.16 -23.58 37.88
CA ALA A 613 3.45 -24.27 39.13
C ALA A 613 2.18 -24.90 39.68
N SER A 614 2.29 -26.13 40.17
CA SER A 614 1.27 -26.69 41.03
C SER A 614 1.33 -25.96 42.37
N PRO A 615 0.20 -25.64 43.02
CA PRO A 615 0.25 -25.16 44.38
C PRO A 615 0.95 -26.21 45.26
N PRO A 616 1.77 -25.79 46.24
CA PRO A 616 2.50 -26.68 47.13
C PRO A 616 1.60 -27.63 47.89
#